data_d037e0cfd0d95b0d0dd8497ca61b6539
#
_entry.id   d037e0cfd0d95b0d0dd8497ca61b6539
#
_cell.length_a   1.000
_cell.length_b   1.000
_cell.length_c   1.000
_cell.angle_alpha   90.00
_cell.angle_beta   90.00
_cell.angle_gamma   90.00
#
_symmetry.space_group_name_H-M   'P 1'
#
loop_
_entity.id
_entity.type
_entity.pdbx_description
1 polymer ?
#
loop_
_entity_poly.entity_id
_entity_poly.type
_entity_poly.pdbx_seq_one_letter_code
_entity_poly.pdbx_strand_id
1 'polypeptide(L)'
;MALAWQVWLTTGLTLSTLLLLIFTRAPSDMVMMAAVLVLAMSGILTPSEAFSGFSNSGLLTVAAMFVLAGGIRASGGVDLVVNQLLRTPKSERRAIGRLMAPVMLASAFINNTPVVATMIPAVARWSKKIKVPVSSLMIPLSYASILGGTVTLIGTSTNLVVNGQYQTLTGRPGFGLFDITPLGIAVALVGMSFMMLAAPRLLPNRQGTEQAFANKKQFTFEVAVAADGPLVGKSIIEAGLRHLQRIYLAEIERRGHILTAVTSEERLEGGDRLVFVGETDAIIDVLRINGLVASEGAEPVIERNAPERRLVEVVISPECECIGQTIRDSQFRSRYGAVVLAVARGGRHIKGNLGSIELQTGDLLLLEARPSFIARQHALRDFLVINDLNEERPNHDKAPISWAILLGVIGLASFELLDMLNAALLGAGLMSLTRCCSASEARRSLDLPVLITIGASLALGKGLEKSGAAEMLAQQLMTLASGDPWLLLALSYFTVMLLT
;
A
#
# COMPACT_ATOMS: atom_id res chain seq x y z
N MET A 1 41.92 16.49 -23.37
CA MET A 1 41.35 15.16 -23.73
C MET A 1 40.87 14.32 -22.51
N ALA A 2 41.50 14.46 -21.35
CA ALA A 2 41.08 13.67 -20.17
C ALA A 2 39.66 14.00 -19.67
N LEU A 3 39.18 15.21 -19.79
CA LEU A 3 37.82 15.61 -19.38
C LEU A 3 36.71 15.10 -20.33
N ALA A 4 36.99 14.91 -21.62
CA ALA A 4 35.93 14.53 -22.57
C ALA A 4 35.36 13.13 -22.31
N TRP A 5 36.13 12.13 -21.91
CA TRP A 5 35.64 10.78 -21.63
C TRP A 5 34.77 10.74 -20.38
N GLN A 6 35.10 11.57 -19.37
CA GLN A 6 34.31 11.65 -18.12
C GLN A 6 32.90 12.20 -18.40
N VAL A 7 32.77 13.24 -19.21
CA VAL A 7 31.50 13.80 -19.67
C VAL A 7 30.66 12.72 -20.36
N TRP A 8 31.24 12.02 -21.34
CA TRP A 8 30.54 11.00 -22.11
C TRP A 8 30.12 9.80 -21.24
N LEU A 9 31.03 9.36 -20.35
CA LEU A 9 30.72 8.25 -19.44
C LEU A 9 29.59 8.63 -18.48
N THR A 10 29.65 9.81 -17.87
CA THR A 10 28.63 10.24 -16.90
C THR A 10 27.29 10.47 -17.57
N THR A 11 27.29 11.12 -18.75
CA THR A 11 26.04 11.34 -19.52
C THR A 11 25.45 10.00 -20.00
N GLY A 12 26.29 9.12 -20.56
CA GLY A 12 25.86 7.79 -21.00
C GLY A 12 25.33 6.92 -19.84
N LEU A 13 25.99 6.98 -18.66
CA LEU A 13 25.57 6.29 -17.47
C LEU A 13 24.22 6.83 -16.96
N THR A 14 24.07 8.14 -16.93
CA THR A 14 22.79 8.77 -16.50
C THR A 14 21.66 8.38 -17.44
N LEU A 15 21.90 8.42 -18.76
CA LEU A 15 20.91 8.01 -19.75
C LEU A 15 20.58 6.52 -19.64
N SER A 16 21.58 5.65 -19.48
CA SER A 16 21.37 4.22 -19.30
C SER A 16 20.61 3.90 -18.00
N THR A 17 20.91 4.62 -16.92
CA THR A 17 20.18 4.51 -15.65
C THR A 17 18.69 4.87 -15.86
N LEU A 18 18.42 5.97 -16.54
CA LEU A 18 17.06 6.40 -16.87
C LEU A 18 16.34 5.37 -17.74
N LEU A 19 16.99 4.87 -18.79
CA LEU A 19 16.41 3.84 -19.65
C LEU A 19 16.13 2.55 -18.90
N LEU A 20 17.03 2.11 -18.02
CA LEU A 20 16.82 0.95 -17.18
C LEU A 20 15.60 1.14 -16.24
N LEU A 21 15.43 2.30 -15.63
CA LEU A 21 14.30 2.60 -14.77
C LEU A 21 12.96 2.63 -15.54
N ILE A 22 12.97 3.10 -16.80
CA ILE A 22 11.76 3.18 -17.64
C ILE A 22 11.39 1.82 -18.24
N PHE A 23 12.35 1.09 -18.79
CA PHE A 23 12.09 -0.11 -19.60
C PHE A 23 12.24 -1.42 -18.83
N THR A 24 12.77 -1.41 -17.60
CA THR A 24 12.94 -2.62 -16.81
C THR A 24 12.14 -2.56 -15.50
N ARG A 25 11.96 -3.69 -14.87
CA ARG A 25 11.36 -3.79 -13.53
C ARG A 25 12.42 -3.87 -12.42
N ALA A 26 13.64 -3.46 -12.72
CA ALA A 26 14.72 -3.47 -11.74
C ALA A 26 14.44 -2.48 -10.60
N PRO A 27 14.72 -2.84 -9.34
CA PRO A 27 14.55 -1.94 -8.19
C PRO A 27 15.36 -0.66 -8.36
N SER A 28 14.74 0.50 -8.15
CA SER A 28 15.35 1.82 -8.38
C SER A 28 16.61 2.05 -7.55
N ASP A 29 16.60 1.60 -6.30
CA ASP A 29 17.74 1.69 -5.38
C ASP A 29 18.96 0.92 -5.89
N MET A 30 18.76 -0.28 -6.44
CA MET A 30 19.85 -1.08 -7.01
C MET A 30 20.42 -0.46 -8.27
N VAL A 31 19.56 0.01 -9.18
CA VAL A 31 19.99 0.66 -10.43
C VAL A 31 20.79 1.93 -10.15
N MET A 32 20.28 2.78 -9.27
CA MET A 32 20.93 4.02 -8.86
C MET A 32 22.26 3.76 -8.12
N MET A 33 22.30 2.79 -7.23
CA MET A 33 23.51 2.42 -6.51
C MET A 33 24.58 1.84 -7.45
N ALA A 34 24.19 1.02 -8.44
CA ALA A 34 25.09 0.53 -9.47
C ALA A 34 25.73 1.68 -10.27
N ALA A 35 24.95 2.71 -10.60
CA ALA A 35 25.47 3.89 -11.28
C ALA A 35 26.52 4.63 -10.42
N VAL A 36 26.25 4.82 -9.13
CA VAL A 36 27.20 5.44 -8.18
C VAL A 36 28.49 4.62 -8.07
N LEU A 37 28.37 3.28 -8.01
CA LEU A 37 29.54 2.39 -7.99
C LEU A 37 30.39 2.52 -9.26
N VAL A 38 29.80 2.62 -10.44
CA VAL A 38 30.52 2.85 -11.69
C VAL A 38 31.27 4.18 -11.67
N LEU A 39 30.63 5.26 -11.15
CA LEU A 39 31.28 6.57 -11.01
C LEU A 39 32.46 6.53 -10.01
N ALA A 40 32.32 5.79 -8.93
CA ALA A 40 33.41 5.63 -7.96
C ALA A 40 34.56 4.78 -8.53
N MET A 41 34.26 3.66 -9.22
CA MET A 41 35.25 2.78 -9.82
C MET A 41 36.00 3.44 -11.00
N SER A 42 35.33 4.32 -11.74
CA SER A 42 35.95 5.09 -12.82
C SER A 42 36.87 6.22 -12.32
N GLY A 43 36.87 6.50 -10.99
CA GLY A 43 37.63 7.58 -10.38
C GLY A 43 37.07 8.99 -10.63
N ILE A 44 35.85 9.11 -11.19
CA ILE A 44 35.13 10.39 -11.31
C ILE A 44 34.74 10.91 -9.94
N LEU A 45 34.21 10.04 -9.10
CA LEU A 45 33.90 10.34 -7.70
C LEU A 45 34.88 9.63 -6.77
N THR A 46 35.36 10.32 -5.76
CA THR A 46 36.00 9.68 -4.60
C THR A 46 34.97 8.93 -3.76
N PRO A 47 35.37 7.93 -2.95
CA PRO A 47 34.44 7.22 -2.07
C PRO A 47 33.65 8.18 -1.15
N SER A 48 34.28 9.22 -0.60
CA SER A 48 33.61 10.21 0.23
C SER A 48 32.57 11.02 -0.53
N GLU A 49 32.83 11.38 -1.79
CA GLU A 49 31.88 12.09 -2.66
C GLU A 49 30.73 11.17 -3.09
N ALA A 50 30.99 9.91 -3.41
CA ALA A 50 29.98 8.92 -3.80
C ALA A 50 28.94 8.69 -2.69
N PHE A 51 29.37 8.74 -1.42
CA PHE A 51 28.49 8.55 -0.28
C PHE A 51 28.06 9.85 0.42
N SER A 52 28.52 11.03 -0.04
CA SER A 52 28.13 12.33 0.56
C SER A 52 26.64 12.60 0.49
N GLY A 53 25.94 12.07 -0.51
CA GLY A 53 24.48 12.19 -0.63
C GLY A 53 23.71 11.61 0.56
N PHE A 54 24.26 10.60 1.22
CA PHE A 54 23.65 9.96 2.39
C PHE A 54 23.75 10.79 3.67
N SER A 55 24.64 11.77 3.74
CA SER A 55 24.74 12.75 4.83
C SER A 55 24.03 14.07 4.54
N ASN A 56 23.30 14.16 3.42
CA ASN A 56 22.54 15.36 3.06
C ASN A 56 21.42 15.62 4.09
N SER A 57 21.32 16.88 4.56
CA SER A 57 20.32 17.29 5.56
C SER A 57 18.88 17.01 5.13
N GLY A 58 18.57 17.20 3.84
CA GLY A 58 17.26 16.90 3.27
C GLY A 58 16.91 15.42 3.35
N LEU A 59 17.85 14.52 3.00
CA LEU A 59 17.64 13.07 3.10
C LEU A 59 17.43 12.63 4.56
N LEU A 60 18.24 13.12 5.47
CA LEU A 60 18.12 12.81 6.90
C LEU A 60 16.78 13.31 7.46
N THR A 61 16.33 14.49 7.02
CA THR A 61 15.02 15.02 7.37
C THR A 61 13.89 14.12 6.85
N VAL A 62 13.99 13.62 5.61
CA VAL A 62 13.03 12.65 5.05
C VAL A 62 12.98 11.38 5.91
N ALA A 63 14.11 10.84 6.31
CA ALA A 63 14.16 9.66 7.18
C ALA A 63 13.48 9.89 8.54
N ALA A 64 13.75 11.02 9.19
CA ALA A 64 13.10 11.40 10.44
C ALA A 64 11.59 11.60 10.27
N MET A 65 11.15 12.21 9.16
CA MET A 65 9.73 12.39 8.85
C MET A 65 9.01 11.06 8.58
N PHE A 66 9.67 10.06 8.03
CA PHE A 66 9.08 8.71 7.91
C PHE A 66 8.77 8.10 9.28
N VAL A 67 9.65 8.29 10.27
CA VAL A 67 9.39 7.82 11.64
C VAL A 67 8.23 8.58 12.28
N LEU A 68 8.17 9.90 12.12
CA LEU A 68 7.05 10.74 12.59
C LEU A 68 5.72 10.28 11.99
N ALA A 69 5.67 10.12 10.67
CA ALA A 69 4.49 9.64 9.96
C ALA A 69 4.09 8.22 10.39
N GLY A 70 5.07 7.35 10.62
CA GLY A 70 4.88 6.02 11.18
C GLY A 70 4.23 6.04 12.56
N GLY A 71 4.68 6.95 13.43
CA GLY A 71 4.10 7.14 14.77
C GLY A 71 2.66 7.62 14.74
N ILE A 72 2.32 8.55 13.84
CA ILE A 72 0.93 9.00 13.65
C ILE A 72 0.05 7.87 13.13
N ARG A 73 0.55 7.05 12.20
CA ARG A 73 -0.17 5.90 11.68
C ARG A 73 -0.38 4.83 12.76
N ALA A 74 0.67 4.45 13.49
CA ALA A 74 0.62 3.42 14.51
C ALA A 74 -0.30 3.81 15.69
N SER A 75 -0.37 5.10 16.03
CA SER A 75 -1.27 5.63 17.05
C SER A 75 -2.73 5.84 16.58
N GLY A 76 -3.06 5.53 15.32
CA GLY A 76 -4.40 5.77 14.76
C GLY A 76 -4.74 7.25 14.56
N GLY A 77 -3.74 8.14 14.55
CA GLY A 77 -3.94 9.57 14.41
C GLY A 77 -4.61 9.98 13.10
N VAL A 78 -4.35 9.24 12.01
CA VAL A 78 -5.00 9.50 10.73
C VAL A 78 -6.48 9.11 10.75
N ASP A 79 -6.83 7.98 11.37
CA ASP A 79 -8.22 7.53 11.49
C ASP A 79 -9.09 8.52 12.28
N LEU A 80 -8.53 9.17 13.28
CA LEU A 80 -9.22 10.19 14.07
C LEU A 80 -9.67 11.37 13.20
N VAL A 81 -8.77 11.88 12.33
CA VAL A 81 -9.07 12.95 11.38
C VAL A 81 -10.11 12.51 10.36
N VAL A 82 -9.96 11.30 9.82
CA VAL A 82 -10.86 10.74 8.81
C VAL A 82 -12.29 10.57 9.32
N ASN A 83 -12.44 9.97 10.50
CA ASN A 83 -13.76 9.69 11.07
C ASN A 83 -14.55 10.97 11.40
N GLN A 84 -13.86 12.06 11.75
CA GLN A 84 -14.49 13.36 12.03
C GLN A 84 -14.87 14.13 10.78
N LEU A 85 -14.08 14.02 9.70
CA LEU A 85 -14.23 14.86 8.50
C LEU A 85 -15.05 14.19 7.39
N LEU A 86 -15.07 12.86 7.29
CA LEU A 86 -15.82 12.12 6.29
C LEU A 86 -17.31 11.94 6.69
N ARG A 87 -18.09 13.00 6.54
CA ARG A 87 -19.56 12.97 6.69
C ARG A 87 -20.24 12.44 5.41
N THR A 88 -21.54 12.13 5.48
CA THR A 88 -22.35 11.70 4.32
C THR A 88 -22.59 12.87 3.34
N PRO A 89 -22.01 12.87 2.14
CA PRO A 89 -22.23 13.90 1.14
C PRO A 89 -23.54 13.66 0.37
N LYS A 90 -24.13 14.72 -0.18
CA LYS A 90 -25.35 14.64 -1.00
C LYS A 90 -25.06 14.39 -2.50
N SER A 91 -23.80 14.42 -2.93
CA SER A 91 -23.39 14.21 -4.33
C SER A 91 -21.94 13.74 -4.42
N GLU A 92 -21.57 13.07 -5.52
CA GLU A 92 -20.22 12.57 -5.79
C GLU A 92 -19.17 13.69 -5.78
N ARG A 93 -19.47 14.85 -6.40
CA ARG A 93 -18.58 16.02 -6.36
C ARG A 93 -18.28 16.49 -4.93
N ARG A 94 -19.31 16.50 -4.06
CA ARG A 94 -19.14 16.86 -2.66
C ARG A 94 -18.38 15.76 -1.90
N ALA A 95 -18.51 14.51 -2.31
CA ALA A 95 -17.73 13.42 -1.76
C ALA A 95 -16.24 13.62 -2.08
N ILE A 96 -15.90 13.91 -3.34
CA ILE A 96 -14.54 14.19 -3.77
C ILE A 96 -13.94 15.38 -2.99
N GLY A 97 -14.64 16.52 -2.90
CA GLY A 97 -14.16 17.67 -2.18
C GLY A 97 -13.95 17.41 -0.68
N ARG A 98 -14.87 16.67 -0.04
CA ARG A 98 -14.75 16.27 1.37
C ARG A 98 -13.63 15.26 1.64
N LEU A 99 -13.30 14.44 0.64
CA LEU A 99 -12.16 13.55 0.72
C LEU A 99 -10.86 14.34 0.53
N MET A 100 -10.79 15.19 -0.50
CA MET A 100 -9.56 15.87 -0.88
C MET A 100 -9.09 16.86 0.17
N ALA A 101 -9.98 17.69 0.73
CA ALA A 101 -9.59 18.74 1.65
C ALA A 101 -8.82 18.22 2.89
N PRO A 102 -9.32 17.24 3.67
CA PRO A 102 -8.58 16.73 4.82
C PRO A 102 -7.32 15.93 4.43
N VAL A 103 -7.34 15.25 3.29
CA VAL A 103 -6.16 14.54 2.79
C VAL A 103 -5.06 15.51 2.39
N MET A 104 -5.40 16.58 1.69
CA MET A 104 -4.46 17.67 1.34
C MET A 104 -3.86 18.30 2.60
N LEU A 105 -4.70 18.59 3.60
CA LEU A 105 -4.24 19.17 4.86
C LEU A 105 -3.29 18.22 5.60
N ALA A 106 -3.60 16.94 5.67
CA ALA A 106 -2.73 15.95 6.29
C ALA A 106 -1.42 15.79 5.50
N SER A 107 -1.50 15.73 4.16
CA SER A 107 -0.34 15.54 3.30
C SER A 107 0.55 16.78 3.21
N ALA A 108 0.06 17.94 3.59
CA ALA A 108 0.91 19.12 3.73
C ALA A 108 2.00 18.94 4.81
N PHE A 109 1.79 18.07 5.79
CA PHE A 109 2.69 17.87 6.93
C PHE A 109 3.17 16.44 7.09
N ILE A 110 2.56 15.50 6.39
CA ILE A 110 2.88 14.07 6.42
C ILE A 110 3.15 13.62 4.99
N ASN A 111 4.21 12.85 4.77
CA ASN A 111 4.54 12.34 3.45
C ASN A 111 3.34 11.60 2.79
N ASN A 112 3.23 11.70 1.46
CA ASN A 112 2.13 11.19 0.65
C ASN A 112 1.85 9.69 0.88
N THR A 113 2.87 8.84 0.85
CA THR A 113 2.71 7.38 0.93
C THR A 113 1.99 6.91 2.20
N PRO A 114 2.41 7.30 3.42
CA PRO A 114 1.69 6.94 4.64
C PRO A 114 0.25 7.44 4.68
N VAL A 115 -0.01 8.66 4.19
CA VAL A 115 -1.36 9.24 4.15
C VAL A 115 -2.26 8.41 3.25
N VAL A 116 -1.83 8.15 2.01
CA VAL A 116 -2.61 7.35 1.05
C VAL A 116 -2.84 5.93 1.57
N ALA A 117 -1.79 5.25 2.05
CA ALA A 117 -1.88 3.89 2.55
C ALA A 117 -2.90 3.74 3.70
N THR A 118 -2.94 4.71 4.62
CA THR A 118 -3.90 4.71 5.74
C THR A 118 -5.31 5.08 5.27
N MET A 119 -5.42 5.96 4.26
CA MET A 119 -6.72 6.41 3.75
C MET A 119 -7.45 5.39 2.88
N ILE A 120 -6.72 4.50 2.17
CA ILE A 120 -7.33 3.49 1.29
C ILE A 120 -8.41 2.66 2.01
N PRO A 121 -8.15 1.98 3.15
CA PRO A 121 -9.18 1.19 3.84
C PRO A 121 -10.30 2.07 4.42
N ALA A 122 -9.99 3.28 4.87
CA ALA A 122 -10.99 4.22 5.38
C ALA A 122 -11.94 4.69 4.28
N VAL A 123 -11.40 5.05 3.11
CA VAL A 123 -12.18 5.45 1.93
C VAL A 123 -13.01 4.28 1.40
N ALA A 124 -12.49 3.06 1.42
CA ALA A 124 -13.24 1.87 1.02
C ALA A 124 -14.48 1.65 1.93
N ARG A 125 -14.33 1.77 3.25
CA ARG A 125 -15.47 1.72 4.21
C ARG A 125 -16.45 2.86 3.99
N TRP A 126 -15.95 4.08 3.81
CA TRP A 126 -16.77 5.28 3.61
C TRP A 126 -17.55 5.22 2.29
N SER A 127 -16.94 4.76 1.20
CA SER A 127 -17.54 4.58 -0.12
C SER A 127 -18.82 3.72 -0.04
N LYS A 128 -18.79 2.62 0.74
CA LYS A 128 -19.97 1.77 1.00
C LYS A 128 -21.08 2.56 1.68
N LYS A 129 -20.74 3.34 2.71
CA LYS A 129 -21.71 4.14 3.49
C LYS A 129 -22.40 5.21 2.63
N ILE A 130 -21.66 5.84 1.71
CA ILE A 130 -22.16 6.93 0.85
C ILE A 130 -22.68 6.43 -0.51
N LYS A 131 -22.55 5.13 -0.80
CA LYS A 131 -22.94 4.50 -2.07
C LYS A 131 -22.28 5.12 -3.30
N VAL A 132 -21.04 5.57 -3.18
CA VAL A 132 -20.18 6.05 -4.27
C VAL A 132 -19.11 5.00 -4.53
N PRO A 133 -18.84 4.61 -5.80
CA PRO A 133 -17.84 3.60 -6.09
C PRO A 133 -16.44 3.96 -5.57
N VAL A 134 -15.72 2.97 -5.04
CA VAL A 134 -14.33 3.16 -4.56
C VAL A 134 -13.44 3.68 -5.66
N SER A 135 -13.62 3.19 -6.90
CA SER A 135 -12.84 3.62 -8.08
C SER A 135 -12.92 5.12 -8.36
N SER A 136 -14.07 5.76 -8.10
CA SER A 136 -14.24 7.21 -8.27
C SER A 136 -13.53 8.04 -7.18
N LEU A 137 -13.09 7.41 -6.09
CA LEU A 137 -12.47 8.09 -4.94
C LEU A 137 -10.95 7.86 -4.85
N MET A 138 -10.42 6.77 -5.44
CA MET A 138 -9.00 6.43 -5.32
C MET A 138 -8.08 7.41 -6.05
N ILE A 139 -8.43 7.81 -7.28
CA ILE A 139 -7.66 8.81 -8.03
C ILE A 139 -7.71 10.18 -7.34
N PRO A 140 -8.89 10.72 -6.93
CA PRO A 140 -8.95 11.93 -6.11
C PRO A 140 -8.14 11.84 -4.81
N LEU A 141 -8.09 10.68 -4.15
CA LEU A 141 -7.26 10.47 -2.97
C LEU A 141 -5.77 10.65 -3.28
N SER A 142 -5.29 10.04 -4.36
CA SER A 142 -3.90 10.15 -4.79
C SER A 142 -3.53 11.60 -5.14
N TYR A 143 -4.35 12.27 -5.96
CA TYR A 143 -4.12 13.67 -6.31
C TYR A 143 -4.19 14.61 -5.10
N ALA A 144 -5.10 14.36 -4.15
CA ALA A 144 -5.17 15.15 -2.92
C ALA A 144 -3.87 15.06 -2.12
N SER A 145 -3.31 13.85 -2.02
CA SER A 145 -2.03 13.67 -1.34
C SER A 145 -0.89 14.41 -2.04
N ILE A 146 -0.79 14.30 -3.37
CA ILE A 146 0.24 14.99 -4.17
C ILE A 146 0.10 16.51 -4.03
N LEU A 147 -1.11 17.05 -4.25
CA LEU A 147 -1.39 18.49 -4.16
C LEU A 147 -1.15 19.02 -2.73
N GLY A 148 -1.52 18.27 -1.71
CA GLY A 148 -1.23 18.61 -0.31
C GLY A 148 0.28 18.66 -0.05
N GLY A 149 1.03 17.68 -0.59
CA GLY A 149 2.47 17.62 -0.46
C GLY A 149 3.23 18.82 -1.03
N THR A 150 2.63 19.56 -1.97
CA THR A 150 3.25 20.79 -2.53
C THR A 150 3.04 22.03 -1.65
N VAL A 151 2.18 21.97 -0.63
CA VAL A 151 1.80 23.15 0.17
C VAL A 151 2.90 23.57 1.13
N THR A 152 3.64 22.65 1.71
CA THR A 152 4.73 22.96 2.64
C THR A 152 6.02 22.25 2.25
N LEU A 153 7.12 22.72 2.82
CA LEU A 153 8.45 22.14 2.55
C LEU A 153 8.52 20.64 2.94
N ILE A 154 7.82 20.24 4.00
CA ILE A 154 7.86 18.85 4.55
C ILE A 154 6.81 17.92 3.96
N GLY A 155 5.87 18.43 3.20
CA GLY A 155 4.76 17.66 2.66
C GLY A 155 5.19 16.55 1.69
N THR A 156 6.34 16.73 1.02
CA THR A 156 6.91 15.71 0.13
C THR A 156 8.44 15.66 0.22
N SER A 157 9.00 14.45 0.05
CA SER A 157 10.44 14.22 0.06
C SER A 157 11.17 15.05 -1.00
N THR A 158 10.57 15.28 -2.15
CA THR A 158 11.14 16.06 -3.26
C THR A 158 11.50 17.47 -2.83
N ASN A 159 10.61 18.16 -2.09
CA ASN A 159 10.86 19.51 -1.62
C ASN A 159 12.08 19.54 -0.68
N LEU A 160 12.17 18.59 0.24
CA LEU A 160 13.28 18.50 1.19
C LEU A 160 14.62 18.20 0.48
N VAL A 161 14.60 17.31 -0.52
CA VAL A 161 15.80 17.00 -1.32
C VAL A 161 16.28 18.20 -2.10
N VAL A 162 15.37 18.90 -2.79
CA VAL A 162 15.71 20.13 -3.54
C VAL A 162 16.23 21.20 -2.60
N ASN A 163 15.61 21.39 -1.42
CA ASN A 163 16.08 22.34 -0.43
C ASN A 163 17.48 22.00 0.10
N GLY A 164 17.74 20.74 0.42
CA GLY A 164 19.05 20.27 0.86
C GLY A 164 20.13 20.47 -0.23
N GLN A 165 19.77 20.24 -1.51
CA GLN A 165 20.67 20.49 -2.63
C GLN A 165 20.91 21.99 -2.85
N TYR A 166 19.88 22.83 -2.70
CA TYR A 166 20.00 24.28 -2.77
C TYR A 166 20.97 24.80 -1.71
N GLN A 167 20.87 24.35 -0.47
CA GLN A 167 21.79 24.71 0.61
C GLN A 167 23.22 24.30 0.30
N THR A 168 23.40 23.09 -0.23
CA THR A 168 24.74 22.54 -0.55
C THR A 168 25.41 23.33 -1.67
N LEU A 169 24.68 23.68 -2.72
CA LEU A 169 25.23 24.36 -3.90
C LEU A 169 25.43 25.87 -3.69
N THR A 170 24.55 26.51 -2.92
CA THR A 170 24.62 27.97 -2.79
C THR A 170 25.30 28.45 -1.52
N GLY A 171 25.48 27.57 -0.51
CA GLY A 171 25.97 27.96 0.81
C GLY A 171 24.99 28.87 1.58
N ARG A 172 23.78 29.07 1.06
CA ARG A 172 22.75 29.93 1.67
C ARG A 172 21.86 29.11 2.60
N PRO A 173 21.18 29.74 3.58
CA PRO A 173 20.12 29.10 4.32
C PRO A 173 19.04 28.59 3.34
N GLY A 174 18.48 27.43 3.62
CA GLY A 174 17.43 26.87 2.77
C GLY A 174 16.11 27.61 2.89
N PHE A 175 15.09 27.09 2.21
CA PHE A 175 13.75 27.62 2.30
C PHE A 175 13.15 27.32 3.68
N GLY A 176 12.40 28.25 4.21
CA GLY A 176 11.56 28.08 5.38
C GLY A 176 10.39 27.13 5.10
N LEU A 177 9.74 26.66 6.16
CA LEU A 177 8.67 25.66 6.08
C LEU A 177 7.53 26.10 5.15
N PHE A 178 7.20 27.40 5.15
CA PHE A 178 6.06 27.99 4.43
C PHE A 178 6.43 28.85 3.24
N ASP A 179 7.70 28.93 2.83
CA ASP A 179 8.13 29.77 1.71
C ASP A 179 7.46 29.37 0.39
N ILE A 180 7.24 28.07 0.19
CA ILE A 180 6.55 27.54 -1.00
C ILE A 180 5.03 27.56 -0.89
N THR A 181 4.47 27.85 0.30
CA THR A 181 3.05 27.75 0.60
C THR A 181 2.15 28.62 -0.28
N PRO A 182 2.49 29.89 -0.62
CA PRO A 182 1.65 30.70 -1.48
C PRO A 182 1.42 30.06 -2.86
N LEU A 183 2.48 29.49 -3.46
CA LEU A 183 2.40 28.77 -4.72
C LEU A 183 1.66 27.43 -4.53
N GLY A 184 2.02 26.70 -3.48
CA GLY A 184 1.43 25.39 -3.17
C GLY A 184 -0.08 25.46 -2.96
N ILE A 185 -0.58 26.46 -2.23
CA ILE A 185 -2.03 26.66 -2.05
C ILE A 185 -2.72 26.98 -3.38
N ALA A 186 -2.14 27.83 -4.23
CA ALA A 186 -2.72 28.13 -5.54
C ALA A 186 -2.85 26.87 -6.41
N VAL A 187 -1.79 26.07 -6.50
CA VAL A 187 -1.78 24.80 -7.24
C VAL A 187 -2.80 23.81 -6.63
N ALA A 188 -2.84 23.72 -5.32
CA ALA A 188 -3.76 22.83 -4.61
C ALA A 188 -5.22 23.17 -4.86
N LEU A 189 -5.58 24.46 -4.83
CA LEU A 189 -6.96 24.93 -5.10
C LEU A 189 -7.37 24.70 -6.56
N VAL A 190 -6.48 24.97 -7.51
CA VAL A 190 -6.74 24.71 -8.94
C VAL A 190 -6.89 23.23 -9.18
N GLY A 191 -5.98 22.41 -8.66
CA GLY A 191 -6.02 20.95 -8.79
C GLY A 191 -7.27 20.34 -8.15
N MET A 192 -7.64 20.77 -6.95
CA MET A 192 -8.86 20.33 -6.28
C MET A 192 -10.12 20.72 -7.09
N SER A 193 -10.17 21.95 -7.59
CA SER A 193 -11.29 22.41 -8.43
C SER A 193 -11.40 21.59 -9.71
N PHE A 194 -10.28 21.34 -10.37
CA PHE A 194 -10.23 20.47 -11.55
C PHE A 194 -10.75 19.07 -11.23
N MET A 195 -10.27 18.44 -10.16
CA MET A 195 -10.71 17.10 -9.77
C MET A 195 -12.21 17.06 -9.44
N MET A 196 -12.74 18.04 -8.74
CA MET A 196 -14.19 18.12 -8.45
C MET A 196 -15.06 18.24 -9.71
N LEU A 197 -14.54 18.88 -10.77
CA LEU A 197 -15.26 19.08 -12.03
C LEU A 197 -15.06 17.93 -13.00
N ALA A 198 -13.83 17.44 -13.14
CA ALA A 198 -13.43 16.47 -14.16
C ALA A 198 -13.63 15.01 -13.70
N ALA A 199 -13.30 14.68 -12.45
CA ALA A 199 -13.32 13.29 -11.95
C ALA A 199 -14.69 12.61 -12.12
N PRO A 200 -15.85 13.23 -11.82
CA PRO A 200 -17.15 12.57 -12.00
C PRO A 200 -17.50 12.22 -13.45
N ARG A 201 -16.79 12.84 -14.42
CA ARG A 201 -17.01 12.59 -15.86
C ARG A 201 -15.98 11.66 -16.46
N LEU A 202 -14.75 11.72 -15.98
CA LEU A 202 -13.62 10.98 -16.57
C LEU A 202 -13.39 9.64 -15.91
N LEU A 203 -13.72 9.51 -14.61
CA LEU A 203 -13.43 8.27 -13.88
C LEU A 203 -14.50 7.21 -14.16
N PRO A 204 -14.07 5.96 -14.45
CA PRO A 204 -15.00 4.87 -14.70
C PRO A 204 -15.66 4.44 -13.38
N ASN A 205 -16.97 4.24 -13.44
CA ASN A 205 -17.74 3.70 -12.33
C ASN A 205 -17.55 2.18 -12.27
N ARG A 206 -16.48 1.74 -11.59
CA ARG A 206 -16.24 0.31 -11.33
C ARG A 206 -16.78 -0.02 -9.95
N GLN A 207 -17.77 -0.89 -9.89
CA GLN A 207 -18.28 -1.41 -8.63
C GLN A 207 -17.16 -2.19 -7.95
N GLY A 208 -16.89 -1.90 -6.66
CA GLY A 208 -15.89 -2.60 -5.89
C GLY A 208 -16.16 -4.12 -5.83
N THR A 209 -15.11 -4.89 -5.81
CA THR A 209 -15.17 -6.38 -5.80
C THR A 209 -15.96 -6.93 -4.61
N GLU A 210 -16.03 -6.21 -3.49
CA GLU A 210 -16.87 -6.60 -2.35
C GLU A 210 -18.38 -6.57 -2.67
N GLN A 211 -18.85 -5.68 -3.58
CA GLN A 211 -20.23 -5.72 -4.05
C GLN A 211 -20.48 -6.92 -4.98
N ALA A 212 -19.44 -7.42 -5.65
CA ALA A 212 -19.51 -8.66 -6.40
C ALA A 212 -19.76 -9.87 -5.49
N PHE A 213 -19.25 -9.83 -4.25
CA PHE A 213 -19.48 -10.88 -3.25
C PHE A 213 -20.75 -10.66 -2.41
N ALA A 214 -21.13 -9.39 -2.13
CA ALA A 214 -22.30 -9.06 -1.31
C ALA A 214 -23.64 -9.41 -1.97
N ASN A 215 -23.71 -9.49 -3.30
CA ASN A 215 -24.95 -9.76 -4.03
C ASN A 215 -25.30 -11.25 -4.17
N LYS A 216 -24.59 -12.16 -3.46
CA LYS A 216 -24.91 -13.59 -3.46
C LYS A 216 -24.89 -14.19 -2.08
N LYS A 217 -26.01 -14.73 -1.72
CA LYS A 217 -26.27 -15.66 -0.65
C LYS A 217 -25.45 -16.95 -0.83
N GLN A 218 -24.13 -16.88 -0.63
CA GLN A 218 -23.36 -18.06 -0.26
C GLN A 218 -23.47 -18.16 1.25
N PHE A 219 -24.23 -19.15 1.71
CA PHE A 219 -24.42 -19.39 3.13
C PHE A 219 -23.45 -20.46 3.57
N THR A 220 -22.83 -20.21 4.72
CA THR A 220 -22.30 -21.28 5.55
C THR A 220 -23.46 -21.93 6.26
N PHE A 221 -23.52 -23.25 6.24
CA PHE A 221 -24.48 -23.98 7.05
C PHE A 221 -23.78 -25.09 7.83
N GLU A 222 -24.33 -25.40 8.98
CA GLU A 222 -23.75 -26.35 9.91
C GLU A 222 -24.62 -27.60 9.98
N VAL A 223 -23.99 -28.78 9.96
CA VAL A 223 -24.60 -30.06 10.25
C VAL A 223 -23.74 -30.78 11.28
N ALA A 224 -24.33 -31.59 12.11
CA ALA A 224 -23.62 -32.39 13.08
C ALA A 224 -23.53 -33.85 12.62
N VAL A 225 -22.43 -34.52 12.95
CA VAL A 225 -22.30 -35.95 12.79
C VAL A 225 -23.05 -36.63 13.93
N ALA A 226 -24.03 -37.49 13.61
CA ALA A 226 -24.77 -38.24 14.62
C ALA A 226 -23.81 -39.05 15.51
N ALA A 227 -23.99 -38.97 16.85
CA ALA A 227 -23.04 -39.57 17.80
C ALA A 227 -22.73 -41.06 17.54
N ASP A 228 -23.77 -41.81 17.18
CA ASP A 228 -23.64 -43.24 16.83
C ASP A 228 -23.97 -43.52 15.36
N GLY A 229 -23.71 -42.52 14.49
CA GLY A 229 -24.05 -42.56 13.09
C GLY A 229 -23.04 -43.34 12.23
N PRO A 230 -23.44 -43.73 11.00
CA PRO A 230 -22.62 -44.55 10.09
C PRO A 230 -21.39 -43.81 9.55
N LEU A 231 -21.22 -42.51 9.85
CA LEU A 231 -20.09 -41.70 9.44
C LEU A 231 -18.95 -41.66 10.47
N VAL A 232 -19.21 -42.09 11.71
CA VAL A 232 -18.21 -42.08 12.78
C VAL A 232 -17.05 -43.04 12.41
N GLY A 233 -15.83 -42.57 12.52
CA GLY A 233 -14.60 -43.29 12.17
C GLY A 233 -14.24 -43.32 10.69
N LYS A 234 -15.13 -42.85 9.79
CA LYS A 234 -14.84 -42.74 8.36
C LYS A 234 -14.02 -41.47 8.06
N SER A 235 -13.16 -41.54 7.08
CA SER A 235 -12.48 -40.34 6.55
C SER A 235 -13.45 -39.49 5.74
N ILE A 236 -13.10 -38.21 5.52
CA ILE A 236 -13.88 -37.27 4.70
C ILE A 236 -14.15 -37.85 3.29
N ILE A 237 -13.17 -38.55 2.72
CA ILE A 237 -13.33 -39.23 1.41
C ILE A 237 -14.31 -40.38 1.52
N GLU A 238 -14.13 -41.28 2.51
CA GLU A 238 -14.99 -42.44 2.72
C GLU A 238 -16.42 -42.05 3.06
N ALA A 239 -16.60 -40.90 3.72
CA ALA A 239 -17.91 -40.31 4.03
C ALA A 239 -18.59 -39.65 2.82
N GLY A 240 -17.90 -39.54 1.66
CA GLY A 240 -18.42 -38.90 0.45
C GLY A 240 -18.50 -37.36 0.55
N LEU A 241 -17.92 -36.76 1.58
CA LEU A 241 -18.02 -35.32 1.85
C LEU A 241 -17.01 -34.49 1.05
N ARG A 242 -16.08 -35.13 0.33
CA ARG A 242 -15.06 -34.46 -0.49
C ARG A 242 -15.51 -34.09 -1.90
N HIS A 243 -16.47 -34.81 -2.47
CA HIS A 243 -16.88 -34.66 -3.86
C HIS A 243 -18.31 -34.16 -4.03
N LEU A 244 -18.80 -33.35 -3.07
CA LEU A 244 -20.12 -32.73 -3.15
C LEU A 244 -20.13 -31.68 -4.27
N GLN A 245 -21.24 -31.64 -5.05
CA GLN A 245 -21.42 -30.64 -6.10
C GLN A 245 -21.96 -29.35 -5.48
N ARG A 246 -21.40 -28.19 -5.91
CA ARG A 246 -21.83 -26.83 -5.51
C ARG A 246 -21.64 -26.47 -4.03
N ILE A 247 -21.05 -27.38 -3.22
CA ILE A 247 -20.83 -27.21 -1.80
C ILE A 247 -19.60 -27.97 -1.36
N TYR A 248 -18.86 -27.47 -0.37
CA TYR A 248 -17.70 -28.15 0.17
C TYR A 248 -17.58 -27.96 1.69
N LEU A 249 -16.99 -28.96 2.35
CA LEU A 249 -16.66 -28.93 3.76
C LEU A 249 -15.50 -27.96 4.01
N ALA A 250 -15.74 -26.89 4.73
CA ALA A 250 -14.74 -25.87 5.06
C ALA A 250 -14.01 -26.24 6.36
N GLU A 251 -14.75 -26.65 7.40
CA GLU A 251 -14.25 -26.84 8.75
C GLU A 251 -14.99 -27.95 9.49
N ILE A 252 -14.30 -28.47 10.51
CA ILE A 252 -14.88 -29.37 11.54
C ILE A 252 -14.68 -28.73 12.90
N GLU A 253 -15.75 -28.49 13.64
CA GLU A 253 -15.69 -28.13 15.07
C GLU A 253 -15.82 -29.40 15.90
N ARG A 254 -14.78 -29.72 16.66
CA ARG A 254 -14.69 -30.89 17.53
C ARG A 254 -14.40 -30.46 18.96
N ARG A 255 -15.34 -30.70 19.88
CA ARG A 255 -15.17 -30.37 21.33
C ARG A 255 -14.73 -28.91 21.58
N GLY A 256 -15.24 -27.97 20.81
CA GLY A 256 -14.87 -26.55 20.92
C GLY A 256 -13.55 -26.17 20.22
N HIS A 257 -12.84 -27.13 19.61
CA HIS A 257 -11.68 -26.87 18.76
C HIS A 257 -12.08 -26.88 17.30
N ILE A 258 -11.63 -25.89 16.55
CA ILE A 258 -11.94 -25.76 15.12
C ILE A 258 -10.79 -26.30 14.31
N LEU A 259 -11.06 -27.35 13.54
CA LEU A 259 -10.15 -27.89 12.55
C LEU A 259 -10.39 -27.19 11.22
N THR A 260 -9.58 -26.16 10.94
CA THR A 260 -9.59 -25.46 9.65
C THR A 260 -8.71 -26.19 8.64
N ALA A 261 -9.02 -26.06 7.36
CA ALA A 261 -8.28 -26.72 6.27
C ALA A 261 -8.25 -28.26 6.43
N VAL A 262 -9.44 -28.83 6.65
CA VAL A 262 -9.63 -30.28 6.89
C VAL A 262 -9.03 -31.11 5.76
N THR A 263 -8.11 -32.02 6.10
CA THR A 263 -7.51 -32.95 5.13
C THR A 263 -8.51 -34.03 4.69
N SER A 264 -8.32 -34.61 3.54
CA SER A 264 -9.21 -35.64 3.00
C SER A 264 -9.23 -36.94 3.85
N GLU A 265 -8.17 -37.17 4.61
CA GLU A 265 -7.95 -38.35 5.46
C GLU A 265 -8.43 -38.13 6.91
N GLU A 266 -8.86 -36.90 7.27
CA GLU A 266 -9.39 -36.64 8.59
C GLU A 266 -10.59 -37.52 8.86
N ARG A 267 -10.59 -38.18 10.03
CA ARG A 267 -11.68 -39.07 10.47
C ARG A 267 -12.71 -38.31 11.27
N LEU A 268 -13.98 -38.59 10.96
CA LEU A 268 -15.13 -37.99 11.66
C LEU A 268 -15.35 -38.67 13.01
N GLU A 269 -15.59 -37.85 14.02
CA GLU A 269 -16.04 -38.30 15.35
C GLU A 269 -17.54 -38.00 15.56
N GLY A 270 -18.19 -38.77 16.40
CA GLY A 270 -19.57 -38.51 16.79
C GLY A 270 -19.68 -37.18 17.50
N GLY A 271 -20.62 -36.35 17.06
CA GLY A 271 -20.80 -34.99 17.58
C GLY A 271 -19.93 -33.92 16.89
N ASP A 272 -19.10 -34.27 15.90
CA ASP A 272 -18.40 -33.29 15.06
C ASP A 272 -19.42 -32.37 14.39
N ARG A 273 -19.19 -31.06 14.48
CA ARG A 273 -19.98 -30.07 13.76
C ARG A 273 -19.24 -29.71 12.48
N LEU A 274 -19.87 -30.01 11.35
CA LEU A 274 -19.31 -29.83 10.01
C LEU A 274 -19.84 -28.51 9.44
N VAL A 275 -18.95 -27.60 9.06
CA VAL A 275 -19.29 -26.33 8.44
C VAL A 275 -19.10 -26.44 6.94
N PHE A 276 -20.17 -26.32 6.18
CA PHE A 276 -20.16 -26.31 4.72
C PHE A 276 -20.32 -24.91 4.16
N VAL A 277 -19.68 -24.65 3.03
CA VAL A 277 -19.78 -23.39 2.26
C VAL A 277 -20.26 -23.73 0.84
N GLY A 278 -21.29 -23.04 0.37
CA GLY A 278 -21.81 -23.25 -0.97
C GLY A 278 -23.19 -22.64 -1.22
N GLU A 279 -23.86 -23.10 -2.28
CA GLU A 279 -25.18 -22.63 -2.69
C GLU A 279 -26.27 -23.17 -1.75
N THR A 280 -27.25 -22.30 -1.38
CA THR A 280 -28.34 -22.67 -0.45
C THR A 280 -29.14 -23.88 -0.92
N ASP A 281 -29.31 -24.04 -2.22
CA ASP A 281 -30.07 -25.14 -2.80
C ASP A 281 -29.35 -26.52 -2.63
N ALA A 282 -28.03 -26.50 -2.39
CA ALA A 282 -27.24 -27.70 -2.17
C ALA A 282 -27.28 -28.23 -0.71
N ILE A 283 -27.90 -27.48 0.21
CA ILE A 283 -28.11 -27.88 1.62
C ILE A 283 -28.91 -29.19 1.69
N ILE A 284 -29.92 -29.30 0.84
CA ILE A 284 -30.79 -30.49 0.81
C ILE A 284 -30.00 -31.75 0.45
N ASP A 285 -28.99 -31.62 -0.42
CA ASP A 285 -28.16 -32.76 -0.82
C ASP A 285 -27.25 -33.25 0.32
N VAL A 286 -26.76 -32.33 1.17
CA VAL A 286 -25.96 -32.67 2.36
C VAL A 286 -26.82 -33.31 3.45
N LEU A 287 -28.01 -32.79 3.69
CA LEU A 287 -28.94 -33.34 4.69
C LEU A 287 -29.48 -34.75 4.30
N ARG A 288 -29.35 -35.15 3.04
CA ARG A 288 -29.69 -36.53 2.58
C ARG A 288 -28.61 -37.55 2.90
N ILE A 289 -27.41 -37.10 3.31
CA ILE A 289 -26.33 -38.02 3.67
C ILE A 289 -26.66 -38.66 5.01
N ASN A 290 -26.83 -39.98 4.99
CA ASN A 290 -27.19 -40.77 6.18
C ASN A 290 -26.10 -40.64 7.26
N GLY A 291 -26.48 -40.14 8.44
CA GLY A 291 -25.54 -39.91 9.56
C GLY A 291 -25.22 -38.43 9.79
N LEU A 292 -25.72 -37.49 8.95
CA LEU A 292 -25.71 -36.08 9.22
C LEU A 292 -27.06 -35.61 9.74
N VAL A 293 -27.05 -34.80 10.78
CA VAL A 293 -28.25 -34.20 11.39
C VAL A 293 -28.15 -32.68 11.37
N ALA A 294 -29.29 -31.99 11.22
CA ALA A 294 -29.29 -30.53 11.28
C ALA A 294 -28.86 -30.08 12.69
N SER A 295 -27.94 -29.14 12.77
CA SER A 295 -27.51 -28.56 14.04
C SER A 295 -28.59 -27.58 14.53
N GLU A 296 -29.19 -27.79 15.70
CA GLU A 296 -30.13 -26.86 16.32
C GLU A 296 -29.34 -25.64 16.82
N GLY A 297 -29.71 -24.43 16.31
CA GLY A 297 -29.19 -23.16 16.81
C GLY A 297 -28.13 -22.48 15.94
N ALA A 298 -28.14 -22.73 14.64
CA ALA A 298 -27.19 -22.08 13.70
C ALA A 298 -27.47 -20.58 13.51
N GLU A 299 -26.80 -19.72 14.28
CA GLU A 299 -26.50 -18.36 13.85
C GLU A 299 -25.40 -18.40 12.77
N PRO A 300 -25.43 -17.51 11.75
CA PRO A 300 -24.43 -17.54 10.67
C PRO A 300 -23.03 -17.39 11.25
N VAL A 301 -22.17 -18.38 11.00
CA VAL A 301 -20.81 -18.53 11.55
C VAL A 301 -19.87 -17.37 11.17
N ILE A 302 -20.24 -16.55 10.20
CA ILE A 302 -19.48 -15.36 9.76
C ILE A 302 -19.38 -14.29 10.88
N GLU A 303 -20.23 -14.31 11.90
CA GLU A 303 -20.23 -13.32 12.99
C GLU A 303 -19.51 -13.78 14.28
N ARG A 304 -19.09 -15.03 14.37
CA ARG A 304 -18.33 -15.47 15.54
C ARG A 304 -16.88 -15.05 15.42
N ASN A 305 -16.45 -14.07 16.21
CA ASN A 305 -15.08 -13.67 16.48
C ASN A 305 -14.27 -14.84 17.10
N ALA A 306 -13.94 -15.85 16.31
CA ALA A 306 -12.96 -16.84 16.73
C ALA A 306 -11.56 -16.24 16.53
N PRO A 307 -10.71 -16.14 17.57
CA PRO A 307 -9.42 -15.47 17.50
C PRO A 307 -8.41 -16.11 16.52
N GLU A 308 -8.75 -17.25 15.95
CA GLU A 308 -7.87 -18.01 15.03
C GLU A 308 -8.27 -17.92 13.56
N ARG A 309 -9.31 -17.16 13.20
CA ARG A 309 -9.77 -17.03 11.81
C ARG A 309 -9.56 -15.63 11.30
N ARG A 310 -9.00 -15.51 10.10
CA ARG A 310 -8.88 -14.24 9.38
C ARG A 310 -9.42 -14.37 7.98
N LEU A 311 -10.29 -13.45 7.62
CA LEU A 311 -10.69 -13.24 6.24
C LEU A 311 -9.66 -12.36 5.57
N VAL A 312 -9.09 -12.86 4.49
CA VAL A 312 -8.00 -12.20 3.77
C VAL A 312 -8.37 -12.11 2.29
N GLU A 313 -8.27 -10.92 1.73
CA GLU A 313 -8.36 -10.72 0.30
C GLU A 313 -6.96 -10.75 -0.30
N VAL A 314 -6.76 -11.56 -1.35
CA VAL A 314 -5.49 -11.64 -2.07
C VAL A 314 -5.71 -11.53 -3.56
N VAL A 315 -4.77 -10.91 -4.26
CA VAL A 315 -4.74 -10.87 -5.73
C VAL A 315 -3.61 -11.76 -6.23
N ILE A 316 -3.92 -12.68 -7.14
CA ILE A 316 -2.94 -13.62 -7.70
C ILE A 316 -1.90 -12.85 -8.53
N SER A 317 -0.63 -13.03 -8.15
CA SER A 317 0.53 -12.50 -8.86
C SER A 317 0.80 -13.27 -10.16
N PRO A 318 1.41 -12.64 -11.19
CA PRO A 318 1.93 -13.35 -12.35
C PRO A 318 2.99 -14.42 -12.03
N GLU A 319 3.62 -14.34 -10.86
CA GLU A 319 4.65 -15.27 -10.39
C GLU A 319 4.07 -16.48 -9.62
N CYS A 320 2.74 -16.52 -9.39
CA CYS A 320 2.11 -17.63 -8.68
C CYS A 320 2.17 -18.93 -9.49
N GLU A 321 2.71 -19.98 -8.89
CA GLU A 321 2.76 -21.31 -9.51
C GLU A 321 1.38 -21.96 -9.66
N CYS A 322 0.34 -21.35 -9.07
CA CYS A 322 -1.03 -21.85 -9.16
C CYS A 322 -1.77 -21.41 -10.44
N ILE A 323 -1.13 -20.59 -11.28
CA ILE A 323 -1.75 -20.09 -12.53
C ILE A 323 -1.95 -21.24 -13.53
N GLY A 324 -3.12 -21.26 -14.20
CA GLY A 324 -3.48 -22.29 -15.16
C GLY A 324 -3.90 -23.62 -14.53
N GLN A 325 -3.91 -23.73 -13.20
CA GLN A 325 -4.40 -24.90 -12.48
C GLN A 325 -5.76 -24.60 -11.84
N THR A 326 -6.56 -25.63 -11.67
CA THR A 326 -7.79 -25.48 -10.89
C THR A 326 -7.45 -25.33 -9.40
N ILE A 327 -8.34 -24.71 -8.61
CA ILE A 327 -8.15 -24.58 -7.15
C ILE A 327 -7.95 -25.97 -6.51
N ARG A 328 -8.56 -27.03 -7.07
CA ARG A 328 -8.41 -28.40 -6.62
C ARG A 328 -7.02 -28.95 -6.96
N ASP A 329 -6.59 -28.83 -8.21
CA ASP A 329 -5.34 -29.41 -8.71
C ASP A 329 -4.12 -28.71 -8.15
N SER A 330 -4.21 -27.38 -7.92
CA SER A 330 -3.16 -26.59 -7.26
C SER A 330 -2.98 -26.95 -5.78
N GLN A 331 -3.85 -27.81 -5.22
CA GLN A 331 -3.86 -28.16 -3.80
C GLN A 331 -3.78 -26.92 -2.89
N PHE A 332 -4.48 -25.84 -3.29
CA PHE A 332 -4.39 -24.51 -2.70
C PHE A 332 -4.44 -24.53 -1.16
N ARG A 333 -5.35 -25.33 -0.59
CA ARG A 333 -5.52 -25.49 0.86
C ARG A 333 -4.26 -26.04 1.54
N SER A 334 -3.67 -27.09 1.01
CA SER A 334 -2.49 -27.76 1.59
C SER A 334 -1.24 -26.91 1.42
N ARG A 335 -1.13 -26.23 0.28
CA ARG A 335 0.03 -25.39 -0.07
C ARG A 335 0.08 -24.10 0.72
N TYR A 336 -1.04 -23.39 0.80
CA TYR A 336 -1.10 -22.04 1.42
C TYR A 336 -1.68 -22.06 2.84
N GLY A 337 -2.28 -23.17 3.31
CA GLY A 337 -2.94 -23.23 4.61
C GLY A 337 -4.16 -22.30 4.70
N ALA A 338 -4.81 -22.05 3.57
CA ALA A 338 -5.96 -21.15 3.43
C ALA A 338 -7.05 -21.78 2.56
N VAL A 339 -8.30 -21.43 2.82
CA VAL A 339 -9.48 -21.89 2.09
C VAL A 339 -9.97 -20.78 1.19
N VAL A 340 -10.15 -21.06 -0.11
CA VAL A 340 -10.77 -20.12 -1.05
C VAL A 340 -12.28 -20.13 -0.84
N LEU A 341 -12.83 -19.00 -0.40
CA LEU A 341 -14.25 -18.81 -0.18
C LEU A 341 -14.95 -18.27 -1.44
N ALA A 342 -14.25 -17.43 -2.22
CA ALA A 342 -14.77 -16.85 -3.44
C ALA A 342 -13.65 -16.43 -4.39
N VAL A 343 -13.97 -16.39 -5.69
CA VAL A 343 -13.08 -15.90 -6.76
C VAL A 343 -13.78 -14.82 -7.55
N ALA A 344 -13.11 -13.70 -7.79
CA ALA A 344 -13.58 -12.64 -8.68
C ALA A 344 -12.54 -12.32 -9.74
N ARG A 345 -12.97 -12.16 -10.99
CA ARG A 345 -12.16 -11.82 -12.16
C ARG A 345 -12.74 -10.60 -12.87
N GLY A 346 -11.91 -9.58 -13.09
CA GLY A 346 -12.36 -8.34 -13.73
C GLY A 346 -13.51 -7.64 -13.02
N GLY A 347 -13.59 -7.74 -11.68
CA GLY A 347 -14.67 -7.16 -10.87
C GLY A 347 -15.98 -7.94 -10.88
N ARG A 348 -16.00 -9.15 -11.44
CA ARG A 348 -17.18 -10.05 -11.44
C ARG A 348 -16.87 -11.34 -10.72
N HIS A 349 -17.78 -11.77 -9.87
CA HIS A 349 -17.67 -13.07 -9.20
C HIS A 349 -17.79 -14.21 -10.22
N ILE A 350 -16.86 -15.17 -10.18
CA ILE A 350 -16.95 -16.38 -11.01
C ILE A 350 -17.93 -17.37 -10.37
N LYS A 351 -18.99 -17.67 -11.09
CA LYS A 351 -20.01 -18.64 -10.67
C LYS A 351 -19.54 -20.05 -11.01
N GLY A 352 -19.77 -21.00 -10.12
CA GLY A 352 -19.53 -22.43 -10.35
C GLY A 352 -18.93 -23.13 -9.16
N ASN A 353 -18.54 -24.38 -9.33
CA ASN A 353 -17.81 -25.13 -8.31
C ASN A 353 -16.42 -24.51 -8.12
N LEU A 354 -16.15 -23.95 -6.95
CA LEU A 354 -14.89 -23.30 -6.63
C LEU A 354 -13.67 -24.19 -6.94
N GLY A 355 -13.76 -25.47 -6.63
CA GLY A 355 -12.68 -26.41 -6.88
C GLY A 355 -12.29 -26.60 -8.36
N SER A 356 -13.20 -26.29 -9.29
CA SER A 356 -12.98 -26.43 -10.74
C SER A 356 -12.63 -25.10 -11.43
N ILE A 357 -12.53 -24.02 -10.69
CA ILE A 357 -12.13 -22.72 -11.24
C ILE A 357 -10.63 -22.75 -11.50
N GLU A 358 -10.24 -22.54 -12.76
CA GLU A 358 -8.85 -22.34 -13.17
C GLU A 358 -8.41 -20.92 -12.78
N LEU A 359 -7.33 -20.83 -12.00
CA LEU A 359 -6.79 -19.59 -11.46
C LEU A 359 -5.99 -18.84 -12.52
N GLN A 360 -6.23 -17.53 -12.62
CA GLN A 360 -5.55 -16.64 -13.56
C GLN A 360 -4.90 -15.46 -12.84
N THR A 361 -3.89 -14.89 -13.47
CA THR A 361 -3.24 -13.67 -12.98
C THR A 361 -4.26 -12.55 -12.81
N GLY A 362 -4.22 -11.87 -11.65
CA GLY A 362 -5.13 -10.79 -11.34
C GLY A 362 -6.49 -11.23 -10.80
N ASP A 363 -6.72 -12.55 -10.62
CA ASP A 363 -7.89 -13.02 -9.88
C ASP A 363 -7.83 -12.56 -8.43
N LEU A 364 -8.93 -12.03 -7.94
CA LEU A 364 -9.12 -11.72 -6.53
C LEU A 364 -9.73 -12.93 -5.83
N LEU A 365 -9.04 -13.42 -4.82
CA LEU A 365 -9.52 -14.50 -3.96
C LEU A 365 -9.93 -13.94 -2.61
N LEU A 366 -11.09 -14.33 -2.12
CA LEU A 366 -11.45 -14.21 -0.71
C LEU A 366 -11.04 -15.51 -0.02
N LEU A 367 -10.15 -15.40 0.94
CA LEU A 367 -9.60 -16.53 1.68
C LEU A 367 -10.02 -16.50 3.13
N GLU A 368 -10.25 -17.66 3.70
CA GLU A 368 -10.20 -17.88 5.14
C GLU A 368 -8.85 -18.52 5.49
N ALA A 369 -8.07 -17.85 6.33
CA ALA A 369 -6.69 -18.22 6.60
C ALA A 369 -6.34 -18.10 8.09
N ARG A 370 -5.30 -18.83 8.51
CA ARG A 370 -4.70 -18.68 9.85
C ARG A 370 -3.90 -17.37 9.94
N PRO A 371 -3.71 -16.78 11.13
CA PRO A 371 -2.91 -15.56 11.31
C PRO A 371 -1.48 -15.68 10.73
N SER A 372 -0.89 -16.87 10.77
CA SER A 372 0.43 -17.17 10.20
C SER A 372 0.50 -17.08 8.67
N PHE A 373 -0.64 -17.11 7.97
CA PHE A 373 -0.70 -17.00 6.51
C PHE A 373 -0.13 -15.65 6.04
N ILE A 374 -0.60 -14.54 6.63
CA ILE A 374 -0.19 -13.20 6.23
C ILE A 374 1.33 -13.02 6.40
N ALA A 375 1.88 -13.49 7.54
CA ALA A 375 3.31 -13.39 7.81
C ALA A 375 4.16 -14.19 6.81
N ARG A 376 3.69 -15.37 6.38
CA ARG A 376 4.40 -16.21 5.39
C ARG A 376 4.30 -15.64 3.98
N GLN A 377 3.13 -15.15 3.59
CA GLN A 377 2.88 -14.74 2.21
C GLN A 377 3.52 -13.38 1.86
N HIS A 378 3.82 -12.53 2.85
CA HIS A 378 4.64 -11.33 2.61
C HIS A 378 6.07 -11.64 2.14
N ALA A 379 6.58 -12.84 2.42
CA ALA A 379 7.89 -13.31 1.96
C ALA A 379 7.84 -14.01 0.59
N LEU A 380 6.65 -14.45 0.16
CA LEU A 380 6.42 -15.13 -1.12
C LEU A 380 5.74 -14.15 -2.08
N ARG A 381 6.15 -14.15 -3.34
CA ARG A 381 5.61 -13.25 -4.37
C ARG A 381 4.36 -13.77 -5.08
N ASP A 382 3.72 -14.79 -4.52
CA ASP A 382 2.54 -15.44 -5.12
C ASP A 382 1.30 -14.54 -5.15
N PHE A 383 1.23 -13.55 -4.25
CA PHE A 383 0.11 -12.62 -4.15
C PHE A 383 0.59 -11.17 -4.21
N LEU A 384 -0.09 -10.34 -5.03
CA LEU A 384 0.23 -8.92 -5.22
C LEU A 384 -0.31 -8.04 -4.09
N VAL A 385 -1.48 -8.37 -3.58
CA VAL A 385 -2.17 -7.63 -2.51
C VAL A 385 -2.66 -8.64 -1.50
N ILE A 386 -2.41 -8.37 -0.23
CA ILE A 386 -2.93 -9.14 0.90
C ILE A 386 -3.60 -8.14 1.82
N ASN A 387 -4.92 -8.18 1.90
CA ASN A 387 -5.71 -7.31 2.76
C ASN A 387 -6.35 -8.14 3.88
N ASP A 388 -5.92 -7.90 5.12
CA ASP A 388 -6.51 -8.52 6.31
C ASP A 388 -7.78 -7.77 6.68
N LEU A 389 -8.93 -8.39 6.48
CA LEU A 389 -10.23 -7.79 6.80
C LEU A 389 -10.50 -7.72 8.33
N ASN A 390 -9.69 -8.41 9.12
CA ASN A 390 -9.79 -8.46 10.59
C ASN A 390 -8.65 -7.69 11.29
N GLU A 391 -8.00 -6.72 10.61
CA GLU A 391 -6.92 -5.93 11.22
C GLU A 391 -7.36 -5.33 12.57
N GLU A 392 -6.53 -5.54 13.60
CA GLU A 392 -6.73 -4.95 14.92
C GLU A 392 -6.82 -3.42 14.80
N ARG A 393 -7.84 -2.85 15.41
CA ARG A 393 -8.02 -1.39 15.44
C ARG A 393 -6.79 -0.75 16.08
N PRO A 394 -6.17 0.26 15.46
CA PRO A 394 -5.08 1.00 16.07
C PRO A 394 -5.52 1.51 17.45
N ASN A 395 -4.61 1.49 18.40
CA ASN A 395 -4.90 2.02 19.74
C ASN A 395 -5.00 3.55 19.67
N HIS A 396 -6.21 4.08 19.62
CA HIS A 396 -6.48 5.52 19.45
C HIS A 396 -6.09 6.38 20.66
N ASP A 397 -5.72 5.77 21.80
CA ASP A 397 -5.42 6.49 23.05
C ASP A 397 -4.23 7.45 22.92
N LYS A 398 -3.29 7.15 22.01
CA LYS A 398 -2.08 7.93 21.79
C LYS A 398 -2.15 8.89 20.59
N ALA A 399 -3.24 8.86 19.84
CA ALA A 399 -3.43 9.74 18.69
C ALA A 399 -3.29 11.25 19.03
N PRO A 400 -3.83 11.78 20.15
CA PRO A 400 -3.64 13.18 20.50
C PRO A 400 -2.17 13.52 20.78
N ILE A 401 -1.41 12.58 21.40
CA ILE A 401 0.01 12.79 21.71
C ILE A 401 0.83 12.85 20.41
N SER A 402 0.58 11.95 19.47
CA SER A 402 1.29 11.96 18.18
C SER A 402 1.03 13.23 17.37
N TRP A 403 -0.21 13.74 17.37
CA TRP A 403 -0.52 15.02 16.78
C TRP A 403 0.12 16.19 17.50
N ALA A 404 0.16 16.18 18.85
CA ALA A 404 0.84 17.23 19.63
C ALA A 404 2.34 17.28 19.32
N ILE A 405 3.00 16.11 19.17
CA ILE A 405 4.41 16.03 18.78
C ILE A 405 4.60 16.61 17.38
N LEU A 406 3.77 16.22 16.38
CA LEU A 406 3.87 16.77 15.03
C LEU A 406 3.68 18.28 15.02
N LEU A 407 2.65 18.81 15.71
CA LEU A 407 2.41 20.24 15.81
C LEU A 407 3.56 20.97 16.52
N GLY A 408 4.18 20.33 17.51
CA GLY A 408 5.39 20.84 18.18
C GLY A 408 6.57 20.94 17.20
N VAL A 409 6.82 19.91 16.38
CA VAL A 409 7.87 19.93 15.35
C VAL A 409 7.61 21.05 14.34
N ILE A 410 6.36 21.17 13.86
CA ILE A 410 5.94 22.23 12.93
C ILE A 410 6.17 23.60 13.57
N GLY A 411 5.77 23.78 14.83
CA GLY A 411 5.96 25.04 15.56
C GLY A 411 7.43 25.41 15.71
N LEU A 412 8.27 24.47 16.17
CA LEU A 412 9.71 24.70 16.34
C LEU A 412 10.40 25.10 15.02
N ALA A 413 10.02 24.45 13.91
CA ALA A 413 10.56 24.77 12.59
C ALA A 413 9.99 26.09 12.03
N SER A 414 8.69 26.38 12.26
CA SER A 414 8.03 27.59 11.74
C SER A 414 8.48 28.87 12.41
N PHE A 415 8.78 28.81 13.71
CA PHE A 415 9.32 29.94 14.47
C PHE A 415 10.85 30.01 14.41
N GLU A 416 11.48 29.20 13.53
CA GLU A 416 12.94 29.18 13.35
C GLU A 416 13.72 28.90 14.66
N LEU A 417 13.08 28.29 15.67
CA LEU A 417 13.73 27.93 16.93
C LEU A 417 14.69 26.76 16.76
N LEU A 418 14.39 25.85 15.84
CA LEU A 418 15.26 24.75 15.41
C LEU A 418 15.18 24.62 13.88
N ASP A 419 16.30 24.28 13.27
CA ASP A 419 16.30 23.88 11.87
C ASP A 419 15.46 22.60 11.65
N MET A 420 14.95 22.42 10.45
CA MET A 420 13.99 21.36 10.12
C MET A 420 14.50 19.96 10.45
N LEU A 421 15.80 19.68 10.23
CA LEU A 421 16.41 18.40 10.54
C LEU A 421 16.36 18.11 12.06
N ASN A 422 16.81 19.05 12.87
CA ASN A 422 16.85 18.91 14.32
C ASN A 422 15.45 18.82 14.92
N ALA A 423 14.50 19.60 14.43
CA ALA A 423 13.09 19.52 14.83
C ALA A 423 12.48 18.14 14.49
N ALA A 424 12.74 17.63 13.29
CA ALA A 424 12.25 16.30 12.86
C ALA A 424 12.89 15.15 13.67
N LEU A 425 14.18 15.20 13.93
CA LEU A 425 14.89 14.21 14.76
C LEU A 425 14.36 14.22 16.20
N LEU A 426 14.17 15.41 16.80
CA LEU A 426 13.56 15.55 18.12
C LEU A 426 12.16 14.91 18.15
N GLY A 427 11.34 15.22 17.16
CA GLY A 427 9.99 14.64 17.04
C GLY A 427 10.00 13.12 16.89
N ALA A 428 10.88 12.57 16.05
CA ALA A 428 11.04 11.12 15.88
C ALA A 428 11.49 10.44 17.21
N GLY A 429 12.39 11.07 17.96
CA GLY A 429 12.78 10.64 19.29
C GLY A 429 11.62 10.65 20.28
N LEU A 430 10.84 11.73 20.32
CA LEU A 430 9.67 11.85 21.17
C LEU A 430 8.57 10.83 20.82
N MET A 431 8.33 10.51 19.54
CA MET A 431 7.40 9.45 19.12
C MET A 431 7.78 8.10 19.73
N SER A 432 9.08 7.77 19.73
CA SER A 432 9.58 6.53 20.33
C SER A 432 9.51 6.54 21.86
N LEU A 433 9.90 7.64 22.51
CA LEU A 433 9.88 7.80 23.96
C LEU A 433 8.46 7.74 24.55
N THR A 434 7.50 8.36 23.89
CA THR A 434 6.08 8.33 24.29
C THR A 434 5.38 7.01 23.91
N ARG A 435 6.09 6.11 23.25
CA ARG A 435 5.57 4.84 22.75
C ARG A 435 4.37 5.03 21.79
N CYS A 436 4.32 6.14 21.08
CA CYS A 436 3.42 6.30 19.95
C CYS A 436 3.83 5.40 18.78
N CYS A 437 5.11 5.02 18.74
CA CYS A 437 5.71 4.11 17.79
C CYS A 437 6.73 3.23 18.52
N SER A 438 6.69 1.93 18.32
CA SER A 438 7.71 1.01 18.80
C SER A 438 8.98 1.11 17.94
N ALA A 439 10.13 0.67 18.46
CA ALA A 439 11.39 0.67 17.70
C ALA A 439 11.31 -0.21 16.43
N SER A 440 10.48 -1.26 16.44
CA SER A 440 10.23 -2.10 15.27
C SER A 440 9.37 -1.38 14.24
N GLU A 441 8.34 -0.66 14.66
CA GLU A 441 7.49 0.15 13.78
C GLU A 441 8.26 1.33 13.20
N ALA A 442 9.08 2.02 13.99
CA ALA A 442 9.96 3.10 13.53
C ALA A 442 10.88 2.61 12.40
N ARG A 443 11.53 1.45 12.59
CA ARG A 443 12.38 0.85 11.55
C ARG A 443 11.60 0.43 10.30
N ARG A 444 10.40 -0.13 10.45
CA ARG A 444 9.53 -0.51 9.32
C ARG A 444 8.94 0.70 8.60
N SER A 445 8.86 1.85 9.24
CA SER A 445 8.39 3.09 8.63
C SER A 445 9.42 3.72 7.69
N LEU A 446 10.71 3.37 7.85
CA LEU A 446 11.76 3.83 6.93
C LEU A 446 11.63 3.11 5.60
N ASP A 447 11.38 3.87 4.54
CA ASP A 447 11.41 3.37 3.16
C ASP A 447 12.87 3.41 2.67
N LEU A 448 13.63 2.34 2.99
CA LEU A 448 15.04 2.24 2.63
C LEU A 448 15.29 2.34 1.13
N PRO A 449 14.52 1.70 0.22
CA PRO A 449 14.66 1.88 -1.21
C PRO A 449 14.59 3.34 -1.64
N VAL A 450 13.64 4.11 -1.11
CA VAL A 450 13.51 5.54 -1.40
C VAL A 450 14.72 6.32 -0.89
N LEU A 451 15.15 6.08 0.36
CA LEU A 451 16.33 6.76 0.93
C LEU A 451 17.61 6.46 0.16
N ILE A 452 17.82 5.21 -0.25
CA ILE A 452 18.97 4.81 -1.06
C ILE A 452 18.91 5.48 -2.43
N THR A 453 17.75 5.47 -3.08
CA THR A 453 17.56 6.12 -4.38
C THR A 453 17.87 7.61 -4.31
N ILE A 454 17.39 8.32 -3.26
CA ILE A 454 17.68 9.75 -3.06
C ILE A 454 19.18 9.98 -2.84
N GLY A 455 19.83 9.24 -1.94
CA GLY A 455 21.26 9.37 -1.66
C GLY A 455 22.11 9.12 -2.90
N ALA A 456 21.78 8.09 -3.67
CA ALA A 456 22.46 7.74 -4.91
C ALA A 456 22.20 8.77 -6.02
N SER A 457 20.99 9.36 -6.11
CA SER A 457 20.70 10.42 -7.10
C SER A 457 21.51 11.70 -6.84
N LEU A 458 21.69 12.06 -5.57
CA LEU A 458 22.55 13.18 -5.19
C LEU A 458 24.01 12.93 -5.58
N ALA A 459 24.52 11.71 -5.40
CA ALA A 459 25.86 11.32 -5.85
C ALA A 459 25.99 11.35 -7.38
N LEU A 460 24.97 10.87 -8.12
CA LEU A 460 24.94 10.95 -9.57
C LEU A 460 24.94 12.40 -10.05
N GLY A 461 24.17 13.29 -9.41
CA GLY A 461 24.18 14.73 -9.65
C GLY A 461 25.57 15.34 -9.46
N LYS A 462 26.29 14.95 -8.40
CA LYS A 462 27.66 15.38 -8.15
C LYS A 462 28.64 14.85 -9.19
N GLY A 463 28.40 13.64 -9.70
CA GLY A 463 29.16 13.09 -10.83
C GLY A 463 28.97 13.90 -12.10
N LEU A 464 27.73 14.32 -12.42
CA LEU A 464 27.42 15.19 -13.56
C LEU A 464 28.10 16.56 -13.43
N GLU A 465 28.10 17.15 -12.24
CA GLU A 465 28.77 18.42 -11.95
C GLU A 465 30.30 18.31 -12.14
N LYS A 466 30.91 17.33 -11.48
CA LYS A 466 32.38 17.15 -11.47
C LYS A 466 32.94 16.75 -12.85
N SER A 467 32.17 16.00 -13.63
CA SER A 467 32.56 15.66 -15.00
C SER A 467 32.40 16.81 -16.00
N GLY A 468 31.71 17.91 -15.66
CA GLY A 468 31.33 18.98 -16.56
C GLY A 468 30.12 18.70 -17.44
N ALA A 469 29.48 17.53 -17.28
CA ALA A 469 28.28 17.15 -18.05
C ALA A 469 27.09 18.06 -17.76
N ALA A 470 26.92 18.47 -16.50
CA ALA A 470 25.86 19.40 -16.10
C ALA A 470 26.03 20.78 -16.76
N GLU A 471 27.27 21.28 -16.82
CA GLU A 471 27.57 22.56 -17.47
C GLU A 471 27.30 22.52 -18.97
N MET A 472 27.68 21.43 -19.64
CA MET A 472 27.39 21.22 -21.07
C MET A 472 25.88 21.22 -21.36
N LEU A 473 25.08 20.54 -20.54
CA LEU A 473 23.61 20.52 -20.66
C LEU A 473 23.00 21.91 -20.39
N ALA A 474 23.49 22.61 -19.37
CA ALA A 474 23.05 23.97 -19.07
C ALA A 474 23.34 24.96 -20.22
N GLN A 475 24.52 24.89 -20.82
CA GLN A 475 24.89 25.72 -21.99
C GLN A 475 23.98 25.44 -23.17
N GLN A 476 23.65 24.17 -23.46
CA GLN A 476 22.70 23.82 -24.52
C GLN A 476 21.30 24.39 -24.26
N LEU A 477 20.79 24.30 -23.04
CA LEU A 477 19.50 24.88 -22.65
C LEU A 477 19.53 26.43 -22.77
N MET A 478 20.63 27.08 -22.37
CA MET A 478 20.80 28.53 -22.49
C MET A 478 20.84 28.97 -23.95
N THR A 479 21.50 28.21 -24.83
CA THR A 479 21.50 28.52 -26.26
C THR A 479 20.13 28.34 -26.89
N LEU A 480 19.38 27.31 -26.53
CA LEU A 480 18.00 27.11 -26.98
C LEU A 480 17.06 28.20 -26.45
N ALA A 481 17.30 28.68 -25.25
CA ALA A 481 16.51 29.75 -24.64
C ALA A 481 16.84 31.15 -25.18
N SER A 482 17.90 31.27 -26.00
CA SER A 482 18.34 32.55 -26.59
C SER A 482 18.54 33.67 -25.55
N GLY A 483 18.85 33.30 -24.30
CA GLY A 483 19.03 34.24 -23.18
C GLY A 483 17.72 34.74 -22.52
N ASP A 484 16.55 34.27 -22.94
CA ASP A 484 15.29 34.61 -22.30
C ASP A 484 15.11 33.78 -21.03
N PRO A 485 15.02 34.41 -19.81
CA PRO A 485 14.82 33.68 -18.55
C PRO A 485 13.51 32.90 -18.48
N TRP A 486 12.43 33.41 -19.09
CA TRP A 486 11.14 32.75 -19.09
C TRP A 486 11.12 31.50 -19.97
N LEU A 487 11.78 31.58 -21.14
CA LEU A 487 11.92 30.42 -22.01
C LEU A 487 12.82 29.37 -21.39
N LEU A 488 13.90 29.77 -20.70
CA LEU A 488 14.76 28.86 -19.94
C LEU A 488 13.99 28.13 -18.84
N LEU A 489 13.17 28.87 -18.07
CA LEU A 489 12.33 28.29 -17.05
C LEU A 489 11.31 27.29 -17.64
N ALA A 490 10.66 27.65 -18.75
CA ALA A 490 9.71 26.80 -19.45
C ALA A 490 10.36 25.51 -19.98
N LEU A 491 11.54 25.61 -20.59
CA LEU A 491 12.31 24.46 -21.09
C LEU A 491 12.75 23.55 -19.93
N SER A 492 13.23 24.12 -18.83
CA SER A 492 13.60 23.35 -17.63
C SER A 492 12.41 22.62 -17.04
N TYR A 493 11.26 23.30 -16.90
CA TYR A 493 10.03 22.70 -16.41
C TYR A 493 9.53 21.57 -17.32
N PHE A 494 9.55 21.80 -18.64
CA PHE A 494 9.16 20.79 -19.63
C PHE A 494 10.06 19.55 -19.58
N THR A 495 11.37 19.76 -19.45
CA THR A 495 12.35 18.67 -19.31
C THR A 495 12.07 17.82 -18.07
N VAL A 496 11.86 18.47 -16.91
CA VAL A 496 11.51 17.77 -15.67
C VAL A 496 10.19 17.01 -15.82
N MET A 497 9.17 17.63 -16.42
CA MET A 497 7.87 17.00 -16.66
C MET A 497 7.96 15.77 -17.58
N LEU A 498 8.85 15.78 -18.58
CA LEU A 498 9.08 14.64 -19.47
C LEU A 498 9.81 13.49 -18.78
N LEU A 499 10.66 13.80 -17.80
CA LEU A 499 11.44 12.81 -17.06
C LEU A 499 10.67 12.17 -15.90
N THR A 500 9.57 12.78 -15.47
CA THR A 500 8.71 12.32 -14.40
C THR A 500 7.58 11.45 -14.92
#